data_b2f0334082fae953650dcb074a8d31be
#
_entry.id   b2f0334082fae953650dcb074a8d31be
#
_cell.length_a   1.000
_cell.length_b   1.000
_cell.length_c   1.000
_cell.angle_alpha   90.00
_cell.angle_beta   90.00
_cell.angle_gamma   90.00
#
_symmetry.space_group_name_H-M   'P 1'
#
loop_
_entity.id
_entity.type
_entity.pdbx_description
1 polymer ?
#
loop_
_entity_poly.entity_id
_entity_poly.type
_entity_poly.pdbx_seq_one_letter_code
_entity_poly.pdbx_strand_id
1 'polypeptide(L)'
;MSERKKKKKMLRIILIIAGVLLVLFIALILWLPSFVMTGTRQTLEEAFAWQSDHYDTAFYDTLEKTDYTVNGEDGYALHVELLENPTPSTKYVIISHGYTDNRMGALKYVPLYLDLGFNCIIYDLRGHGENEPTFTTYGVREGEDLNCLIEDTRSRYPDLTELGLHGESLGAATTVAALKYKPQVDFVVADCGFSDIENVLREGYRNAHVPGFLVDLADLGSRIRYHYAIKDMRPIDSLDDNEIPVLFLHGEEDTLILPKNSEDMAARTEGEAEYHTIPGAGHAESVLIDPELYEKYVKEFLNGIETDEA
;
A
#
# COMPACT_ATOMS: atom_id res chain seq x y z
N MET A 1 9.64 -47.25 -46.19
CA MET A 1 8.89 -45.95 -46.03
C MET A 1 9.73 -44.86 -46.67
N SER A 2 9.24 -44.14 -47.69
CA SER A 2 10.06 -43.18 -48.48
C SER A 2 10.55 -42.06 -47.58
N GLU A 3 11.79 -41.54 -47.80
CA GLU A 3 12.41 -40.45 -47.05
C GLU A 3 11.46 -39.22 -46.93
N ARG A 4 10.67 -38.93 -47.94
CA ARG A 4 9.66 -37.88 -47.95
C ARG A 4 8.57 -38.09 -46.91
N LYS A 5 8.15 -39.31 -46.61
CA LYS A 5 7.18 -39.65 -45.56
C LYS A 5 7.79 -39.47 -44.15
N LYS A 6 9.08 -39.85 -43.98
CA LYS A 6 9.80 -39.64 -42.71
C LYS A 6 9.97 -38.15 -42.39
N LYS A 7 10.39 -37.34 -43.38
CA LYS A 7 10.53 -35.88 -43.23
C LYS A 7 9.19 -35.20 -42.88
N LYS A 8 8.07 -35.59 -43.52
CA LYS A 8 6.74 -35.05 -43.18
C LYS A 8 6.28 -35.44 -41.77
N LYS A 9 6.56 -36.67 -41.31
CA LYS A 9 6.24 -37.11 -39.94
C LYS A 9 7.08 -36.37 -38.92
N MET A 10 8.36 -36.16 -39.16
CA MET A 10 9.27 -35.40 -38.29
C MET A 10 8.83 -33.93 -38.21
N LEU A 11 8.50 -33.31 -39.33
CA LEU A 11 7.98 -31.92 -39.33
C LEU A 11 6.67 -31.76 -38.52
N ARG A 12 5.73 -32.73 -38.64
CA ARG A 12 4.50 -32.71 -37.81
C ARG A 12 4.80 -32.81 -36.31
N ILE A 13 5.77 -33.68 -35.93
CA ILE A 13 6.17 -33.79 -34.51
C ILE A 13 6.77 -32.48 -34.02
N ILE A 14 7.66 -31.88 -34.80
CA ILE A 14 8.28 -30.58 -34.44
C ILE A 14 7.20 -29.51 -34.28
N LEU A 15 6.24 -29.44 -35.18
CA LEU A 15 5.14 -28.45 -35.11
C LEU A 15 4.22 -28.68 -33.89
N ILE A 16 3.96 -29.94 -33.54
CA ILE A 16 3.20 -30.28 -32.32
C ILE A 16 3.98 -29.87 -31.07
N ILE A 17 5.27 -30.18 -30.99
CA ILE A 17 6.13 -29.79 -29.87
C ILE A 17 6.19 -28.27 -29.75
N ALA A 18 6.41 -27.56 -30.87
CA ALA A 18 6.42 -26.11 -30.89
C ALA A 18 5.07 -25.51 -30.46
N GLY A 19 3.95 -26.12 -30.88
CA GLY A 19 2.62 -25.71 -30.42
C GLY A 19 2.39 -25.91 -28.93
N VAL A 20 2.83 -27.06 -28.39
CA VAL A 20 2.77 -27.33 -26.93
C VAL A 20 3.62 -26.34 -26.15
N LEU A 21 4.86 -26.09 -26.58
CA LEU A 21 5.76 -25.14 -25.92
C LEU A 21 5.17 -23.71 -25.95
N LEU A 22 4.57 -23.30 -27.07
CA LEU A 22 3.89 -22.00 -27.17
C LEU A 22 2.72 -21.89 -26.18
N VAL A 23 1.90 -22.93 -26.08
CA VAL A 23 0.77 -22.94 -25.11
C VAL A 23 1.30 -22.86 -23.67
N LEU A 24 2.34 -23.62 -23.34
CA LEU A 24 2.96 -23.56 -22.01
C LEU A 24 3.57 -22.18 -21.72
N PHE A 25 4.19 -21.56 -22.70
CA PHE A 25 4.75 -20.22 -22.57
C PHE A 25 3.66 -19.16 -22.33
N ILE A 26 2.56 -19.22 -23.09
CA ILE A 26 1.39 -18.33 -22.87
C ILE A 26 0.80 -18.56 -21.47
N ALA A 27 0.64 -19.82 -21.06
CA ALA A 27 0.14 -20.14 -19.72
C ALA A 27 1.05 -19.58 -18.62
N LEU A 28 2.38 -19.67 -18.81
CA LEU A 28 3.35 -19.08 -17.90
C LEU A 28 3.19 -17.55 -17.81
N ILE A 29 3.10 -16.85 -18.94
CA ILE A 29 2.91 -15.38 -18.98
C ILE A 29 1.65 -15.00 -18.21
N LEU A 30 0.53 -15.71 -18.42
CA LEU A 30 -0.73 -15.40 -17.75
C LEU A 30 -0.73 -15.78 -16.26
N TRP A 31 0.13 -16.68 -15.84
CA TRP A 31 0.23 -17.14 -14.45
C TRP A 31 1.20 -16.29 -13.60
N LEU A 32 2.32 -15.84 -14.19
CA LEU A 32 3.34 -15.04 -13.49
C LEU A 32 2.80 -13.86 -12.69
N PRO A 33 1.90 -13.00 -13.21
CA PRO A 33 1.41 -11.85 -12.45
C PRO A 33 0.60 -12.25 -11.21
N SER A 34 0.11 -13.49 -11.11
CA SER A 34 -0.60 -13.93 -9.91
C SER A 34 0.28 -13.88 -8.65
N PHE A 35 1.59 -14.10 -8.77
CA PHE A 35 2.52 -13.98 -7.63
C PHE A 35 2.64 -12.56 -7.10
N VAL A 36 2.48 -11.59 -7.99
CA VAL A 36 2.57 -10.17 -7.65
C VAL A 36 1.20 -9.65 -7.20
N MET A 37 0.16 -9.94 -7.97
CA MET A 37 -1.16 -9.30 -7.83
C MET A 37 -2.10 -10.00 -6.84
N THR A 38 -1.88 -11.27 -6.51
CA THR A 38 -2.82 -12.09 -5.69
C THR A 38 -2.10 -12.88 -4.60
N GLY A 39 -1.25 -12.24 -3.81
CA GLY A 39 -0.53 -12.90 -2.71
C GLY A 39 -1.45 -13.40 -1.58
N THR A 40 -0.85 -14.09 -0.62
CA THR A 40 -1.53 -14.54 0.60
C THR A 40 -2.02 -13.33 1.40
N ARG A 41 -3.17 -13.48 2.05
CA ARG A 41 -3.78 -12.47 2.94
C ARG A 41 -3.96 -13.08 4.31
N GLN A 42 -3.73 -12.29 5.33
CA GLN A 42 -4.01 -12.67 6.72
C GLN A 42 -5.51 -12.46 7.01
N THR A 43 -6.06 -13.34 7.84
CA THR A 43 -7.37 -13.09 8.48
C THR A 43 -7.22 -12.01 9.55
N LEU A 44 -8.34 -11.40 10.00
CA LEU A 44 -8.29 -10.43 11.09
C LEU A 44 -7.70 -11.04 12.37
N GLU A 45 -8.04 -12.30 12.67
CA GLU A 45 -7.54 -13.01 13.85
C GLU A 45 -6.02 -13.22 13.77
N GLU A 46 -5.48 -13.65 12.62
CA GLU A 46 -4.04 -13.83 12.41
C GLU A 46 -3.29 -12.51 12.54
N ALA A 47 -3.80 -11.45 11.92
CA ALA A 47 -3.20 -10.13 11.99
C ALA A 47 -3.23 -9.57 13.43
N PHE A 48 -4.38 -9.62 14.11
CA PHE A 48 -4.51 -9.15 15.49
C PHE A 48 -3.61 -9.95 16.45
N ALA A 49 -3.51 -11.27 16.29
CA ALA A 49 -2.61 -12.10 17.08
C ALA A 49 -1.15 -11.68 16.91
N TRP A 50 -0.73 -11.40 15.66
CA TRP A 50 0.61 -10.89 15.42
C TRP A 50 0.85 -9.56 16.14
N GLN A 51 -0.09 -8.61 16.06
CA GLN A 51 0.04 -7.31 16.73
C GLN A 51 0.18 -7.51 18.26
N SER A 52 -0.66 -8.37 18.85
CA SER A 52 -0.67 -8.64 20.29
C SER A 52 0.60 -9.33 20.78
N ASP A 53 1.29 -10.07 19.92
CA ASP A 53 2.57 -10.71 20.24
C ASP A 53 3.76 -9.71 20.21
N HIS A 54 3.61 -8.54 19.56
CA HIS A 54 4.69 -7.59 19.34
C HIS A 54 4.59 -6.31 20.17
N TYR A 55 3.38 -5.91 20.58
CA TYR A 55 3.16 -4.74 21.42
C TYR A 55 1.83 -4.84 22.18
N ASP A 56 1.59 -3.95 23.16
CA ASP A 56 0.36 -3.92 23.93
C ASP A 56 -0.82 -3.43 23.09
N THR A 57 -1.77 -4.31 22.82
CA THR A 57 -3.00 -4.02 22.06
C THR A 57 -4.23 -3.85 22.96
N ALA A 58 -4.09 -3.88 24.31
CA ALA A 58 -5.22 -3.82 25.24
C ALA A 58 -6.03 -2.52 25.12
N PHE A 59 -5.43 -1.44 24.62
CA PHE A 59 -6.12 -0.18 24.35
C PHE A 59 -7.30 -0.37 23.38
N TYR A 60 -7.14 -1.26 22.39
CA TYR A 60 -8.14 -1.49 21.35
C TYR A 60 -9.48 -1.96 21.92
N ASP A 61 -9.46 -2.80 22.97
CA ASP A 61 -10.68 -3.29 23.63
C ASP A 61 -11.39 -2.20 24.46
N THR A 62 -10.71 -1.11 24.79
CA THR A 62 -11.24 -0.01 25.60
C THR A 62 -11.86 1.12 24.80
N LEU A 63 -11.61 1.16 23.49
CA LEU A 63 -12.13 2.21 22.62
C LEU A 63 -13.59 1.98 22.22
N GLU A 64 -14.33 3.07 22.05
CA GLU A 64 -15.59 3.04 21.31
C GLU A 64 -15.31 2.85 19.83
N LYS A 65 -16.02 1.88 19.21
CA LYS A 65 -15.79 1.46 17.83
C LYS A 65 -17.08 1.50 17.04
N THR A 66 -16.97 1.93 15.79
CA THR A 66 -18.10 1.92 14.84
C THR A 66 -17.67 1.28 13.54
N ASP A 67 -18.26 0.11 13.24
CA ASP A 67 -18.09 -0.60 11.98
C ASP A 67 -19.05 -0.09 10.92
N TYR A 68 -18.55 0.12 9.70
CA TYR A 68 -19.37 0.50 8.56
C TYR A 68 -18.70 0.09 7.24
N THR A 69 -19.39 0.28 6.13
CA THR A 69 -18.85 0.04 4.80
C THR A 69 -18.88 1.31 3.96
N VAL A 70 -17.88 1.47 3.11
CA VAL A 70 -17.80 2.52 2.10
C VAL A 70 -17.65 1.87 0.73
N ASN A 71 -18.33 2.40 -0.28
CA ASN A 71 -18.17 1.92 -1.65
C ASN A 71 -17.05 2.69 -2.34
N GLY A 72 -16.07 1.96 -2.88
CA GLY A 72 -15.10 2.49 -3.84
C GLY A 72 -15.78 2.92 -5.15
N GLU A 73 -15.03 3.52 -6.07
CA GLU A 73 -15.57 4.09 -7.31
C GLU A 73 -16.33 3.09 -8.18
N ASP A 74 -15.89 1.84 -8.24
CA ASP A 74 -16.52 0.75 -8.99
C ASP A 74 -17.61 0.01 -8.19
N GLY A 75 -18.01 0.54 -7.03
CA GLY A 75 -18.99 -0.06 -6.12
C GLY A 75 -18.42 -1.19 -5.26
N TYR A 76 -17.10 -1.37 -5.22
CA TYR A 76 -16.45 -2.33 -4.34
C TYR A 76 -16.58 -1.90 -2.88
N ALA A 77 -17.14 -2.78 -2.03
CA ALA A 77 -17.34 -2.48 -0.62
C ALA A 77 -16.04 -2.61 0.19
N LEU A 78 -15.72 -1.57 0.94
CA LEU A 78 -14.61 -1.52 1.89
C LEU A 78 -15.14 -1.64 3.31
N HIS A 79 -14.60 -2.54 4.10
CA HIS A 79 -14.85 -2.63 5.53
C HIS A 79 -14.00 -1.59 6.26
N VAL A 80 -14.67 -0.76 7.05
CA VAL A 80 -14.09 0.39 7.76
C VAL A 80 -14.49 0.33 9.22
N GLU A 81 -13.56 0.67 10.11
CA GLU A 81 -13.79 0.78 11.55
C GLU A 81 -13.28 2.14 12.04
N LEU A 82 -14.16 2.91 12.67
CA LEU A 82 -13.80 4.10 13.41
C LEU A 82 -13.43 3.70 14.84
N LEU A 83 -12.29 4.15 15.30
CA LEU A 83 -11.82 4.08 16.68
C LEU A 83 -11.90 5.50 17.26
N GLU A 84 -12.87 5.74 18.14
CA GLU A 84 -13.10 7.08 18.69
C GLU A 84 -12.05 7.43 19.74
N ASN A 85 -11.58 8.68 19.72
CA ASN A 85 -10.70 9.17 20.76
C ASN A 85 -11.48 9.24 22.09
N PRO A 86 -10.94 8.74 23.22
CA PRO A 86 -11.58 8.83 24.54
C PRO A 86 -11.90 10.27 24.96
N THR A 87 -11.17 11.25 24.42
CA THR A 87 -11.48 12.67 24.53
C THR A 87 -12.21 13.13 23.27
N PRO A 88 -13.42 13.71 23.35
CA PRO A 88 -14.15 14.15 22.16
C PRO A 88 -13.29 15.00 21.22
N SER A 89 -13.23 14.63 19.95
CA SER A 89 -12.40 15.26 18.94
C SER A 89 -13.12 15.41 17.60
N THR A 90 -12.74 16.45 16.85
CA THR A 90 -13.16 16.70 15.46
C THR A 90 -12.01 16.48 14.47
N LYS A 91 -10.85 16.00 14.94
CA LYS A 91 -9.71 15.62 14.12
C LYS A 91 -9.78 14.14 13.79
N TYR A 92 -9.45 13.77 12.56
CA TYR A 92 -9.51 12.39 12.08
C TYR A 92 -8.24 12.04 11.30
N VAL A 93 -7.83 10.77 11.39
CA VAL A 93 -6.77 10.21 10.54
C VAL A 93 -7.25 8.89 9.94
N ILE A 94 -7.05 8.71 8.63
CA ILE A 94 -7.29 7.43 7.95
C ILE A 94 -5.97 6.69 7.85
N ILE A 95 -5.91 5.46 8.36
CA ILE A 95 -4.69 4.66 8.41
C ILE A 95 -4.81 3.46 7.47
N SER A 96 -3.93 3.40 6.48
CA SER A 96 -3.85 2.36 5.45
C SER A 96 -2.77 1.34 5.79
N HIS A 97 -3.13 0.06 5.90
CA HIS A 97 -2.22 -1.04 6.27
C HIS A 97 -1.33 -1.51 5.12
N GLY A 98 -0.31 -2.34 5.44
CA GLY A 98 0.60 -2.95 4.49
C GLY A 98 0.03 -4.13 3.68
N TYR A 99 0.81 -4.60 2.71
CA TYR A 99 0.47 -5.78 1.89
C TYR A 99 0.40 -7.04 2.77
N THR A 100 -0.51 -7.96 2.44
CA THR A 100 -0.84 -9.18 3.18
C THR A 100 -1.55 -8.99 4.52
N ASP A 101 -1.51 -7.80 5.12
CA ASP A 101 -2.16 -7.45 6.38
C ASP A 101 -3.63 -7.03 6.13
N ASN A 102 -4.26 -6.45 7.11
CA ASN A 102 -5.60 -5.87 7.11
C ASN A 102 -5.68 -4.72 8.12
N ARG A 103 -6.87 -4.18 8.39
CA ARG A 103 -7.03 -3.05 9.30
C ARG A 103 -6.42 -3.25 10.69
N MET A 104 -6.21 -4.50 11.14
CA MET A 104 -5.53 -4.75 12.42
C MET A 104 -4.05 -4.34 12.40
N GLY A 105 -3.38 -4.39 11.23
CA GLY A 105 -2.01 -3.90 11.07
C GLY A 105 -1.84 -2.40 11.31
N ALA A 106 -2.91 -1.63 11.19
CA ALA A 106 -2.91 -0.20 11.49
C ALA A 106 -2.84 0.11 13.00
N LEU A 107 -3.16 -0.86 13.87
CA LEU A 107 -3.27 -0.64 15.32
C LEU A 107 -1.99 -0.11 15.96
N LYS A 108 -0.81 -0.43 15.46
CA LYS A 108 0.47 0.06 16.00
C LYS A 108 0.64 1.59 15.90
N TYR A 109 -0.11 2.25 15.02
CA TYR A 109 -0.09 3.71 14.85
C TYR A 109 -1.20 4.42 15.64
N VAL A 110 -2.25 3.69 16.03
CA VAL A 110 -3.44 4.26 16.70
C VAL A 110 -3.09 5.00 18.00
N PRO A 111 -2.27 4.47 18.93
CA PRO A 111 -1.94 5.18 20.18
C PRO A 111 -1.32 6.56 19.92
N LEU A 112 -0.41 6.68 18.95
CA LEU A 112 0.19 7.94 18.56
C LEU A 112 -0.87 8.99 18.19
N TYR A 113 -1.82 8.62 17.33
CA TYR A 113 -2.85 9.56 16.88
C TYR A 113 -3.91 9.85 17.94
N LEU A 114 -4.24 8.90 18.80
CA LEU A 114 -5.11 9.16 19.97
C LEU A 114 -4.47 10.19 20.91
N ASP A 115 -3.15 10.09 21.16
CA ASP A 115 -2.40 11.04 21.99
C ASP A 115 -2.31 12.44 21.35
N LEU A 116 -2.36 12.51 20.03
CA LEU A 116 -2.43 13.76 19.25
C LEU A 116 -3.86 14.32 19.13
N GLY A 117 -4.85 13.64 19.72
CA GLY A 117 -6.24 14.07 19.74
C GLY A 117 -7.03 13.70 18.47
N PHE A 118 -6.60 12.75 17.67
CA PHE A 118 -7.34 12.29 16.49
C PHE A 118 -8.25 11.09 16.81
N ASN A 119 -9.39 11.01 16.14
CA ASN A 119 -10.11 9.77 15.91
C ASN A 119 -9.41 9.01 14.81
N CYS A 120 -9.30 7.67 14.92
CA CYS A 120 -8.60 6.85 13.94
C CYS A 120 -9.61 6.05 13.10
N ILE A 121 -9.53 6.17 11.79
CA ILE A 121 -10.28 5.36 10.83
C ILE A 121 -9.32 4.34 10.25
N ILE A 122 -9.55 3.06 10.56
CA ILE A 122 -8.81 1.95 9.98
C ILE A 122 -9.72 1.18 9.02
N TYR A 123 -9.18 0.63 7.96
CA TYR A 123 -9.98 -0.05 6.95
C TYR A 123 -9.20 -1.15 6.26
N ASP A 124 -9.90 -2.10 5.67
CA ASP A 124 -9.30 -3.12 4.85
C ASP A 124 -9.07 -2.59 3.43
N LEU A 125 -7.83 -2.63 2.93
CA LEU A 125 -7.53 -2.37 1.54
C LEU A 125 -8.24 -3.39 0.63
N ARG A 126 -8.48 -3.02 -0.61
CA ARG A 126 -9.10 -3.90 -1.62
C ARG A 126 -8.47 -5.29 -1.64
N GLY A 127 -9.30 -6.33 -1.51
CA GLY A 127 -8.87 -7.73 -1.50
C GLY A 127 -8.19 -8.21 -0.20
N HIS A 128 -8.20 -7.41 0.87
CA HIS A 128 -7.64 -7.75 2.18
C HIS A 128 -8.73 -7.87 3.24
N GLY A 129 -8.37 -8.44 4.39
CA GLY A 129 -9.24 -8.56 5.55
C GLY A 129 -10.58 -9.22 5.24
N GLU A 130 -11.68 -8.54 5.57
CA GLU A 130 -13.05 -9.00 5.31
C GLU A 130 -13.59 -8.58 3.93
N ASN A 131 -12.82 -7.82 3.15
CA ASN A 131 -13.22 -7.43 1.81
C ASN A 131 -13.24 -8.62 0.85
N GLU A 132 -14.12 -8.55 -0.17
CA GLU A 132 -14.19 -9.58 -1.21
C GLU A 132 -12.82 -9.79 -1.88
N PRO A 133 -12.38 -11.06 -2.08
CA PRO A 133 -11.08 -11.34 -2.68
C PRO A 133 -10.93 -10.75 -4.08
N THR A 134 -9.89 -9.97 -4.29
CA THR A 134 -9.51 -9.42 -5.60
C THR A 134 -7.99 -9.21 -5.68
N PHE A 135 -7.51 -8.75 -6.82
CA PHE A 135 -6.10 -8.48 -7.02
C PHE A 135 -5.71 -7.07 -6.56
N THR A 136 -4.45 -6.91 -6.15
CA THR A 136 -3.84 -5.64 -5.75
C THR A 136 -3.26 -4.92 -6.96
N THR A 137 -3.41 -3.61 -7.02
CA THR A 137 -2.85 -2.74 -8.07
C THR A 137 -1.82 -1.75 -7.55
N TYR A 138 -1.30 -1.99 -6.35
CA TYR A 138 -0.17 -1.26 -5.75
C TYR A 138 -0.33 0.26 -5.77
N GLY A 139 -1.49 0.73 -5.33
CA GLY A 139 -1.85 2.14 -5.20
C GLY A 139 -2.79 2.66 -6.29
N VAL A 140 -3.01 1.96 -7.41
CA VAL A 140 -3.90 2.48 -8.48
C VAL A 140 -5.35 2.47 -8.04
N ARG A 141 -5.96 1.28 -7.87
CA ARG A 141 -7.36 1.15 -7.40
C ARG A 141 -7.49 1.42 -5.91
N GLU A 142 -6.46 1.06 -5.15
CA GLU A 142 -6.41 1.33 -3.71
C GLU A 142 -6.46 2.83 -3.43
N GLY A 143 -5.79 3.67 -4.25
CA GLY A 143 -5.86 5.13 -4.16
C GLY A 143 -7.21 5.70 -4.56
N GLU A 144 -7.91 5.10 -5.54
CA GLU A 144 -9.30 5.42 -5.90
C GLU A 144 -10.24 5.14 -4.72
N ASP A 145 -10.11 3.96 -4.11
CA ASP A 145 -10.89 3.57 -2.94
C ASP A 145 -10.65 4.48 -1.74
N LEU A 146 -9.39 4.85 -1.50
CA LEU A 146 -9.04 5.77 -0.41
C LEU A 146 -9.66 7.15 -0.66
N ASN A 147 -9.67 7.65 -1.89
CA ASN A 147 -10.34 8.91 -2.21
C ASN A 147 -11.85 8.84 -1.91
N CYS A 148 -12.54 7.74 -2.25
CA CYS A 148 -13.94 7.53 -1.88
C CYS A 148 -14.13 7.50 -0.35
N LEU A 149 -13.20 6.88 0.40
CA LEU A 149 -13.24 6.87 1.87
C LEU A 149 -13.03 8.27 2.46
N ILE A 150 -12.15 9.09 1.89
CA ILE A 150 -11.95 10.50 2.28
C ILE A 150 -13.23 11.29 2.09
N GLU A 151 -13.88 11.16 0.94
CA GLU A 151 -15.14 11.85 0.63
C GLU A 151 -16.29 11.40 1.56
N ASP A 152 -16.41 10.08 1.83
CA ASP A 152 -17.39 9.56 2.80
C ASP A 152 -17.11 10.11 4.20
N THR A 153 -15.85 10.12 4.65
CA THR A 153 -15.45 10.63 5.96
C THR A 153 -15.85 12.08 6.15
N ARG A 154 -15.57 12.94 5.18
CA ARG A 154 -15.97 14.37 5.24
C ARG A 154 -17.48 14.56 5.21
N SER A 155 -18.20 13.73 4.47
CA SER A 155 -19.65 13.76 4.43
C SER A 155 -20.31 13.25 5.72
N ARG A 156 -19.72 12.23 6.32
CA ARG A 156 -20.20 11.55 7.53
C ARG A 156 -19.96 12.40 8.79
N TYR A 157 -18.86 13.13 8.83
CA TYR A 157 -18.45 13.96 9.97
C TYR A 157 -18.36 15.44 9.57
N PRO A 158 -19.52 16.13 9.46
CA PRO A 158 -19.56 17.52 8.95
C PRO A 158 -18.84 18.53 9.85
N ASP A 159 -18.62 18.19 11.12
CA ASP A 159 -17.87 19.02 12.08
C ASP A 159 -16.36 18.73 12.07
N LEU A 160 -15.88 17.88 11.16
CA LEU A 160 -14.48 17.55 10.98
C LEU A 160 -13.65 18.81 10.68
N THR A 161 -12.64 19.06 11.50
CA THR A 161 -11.75 20.22 11.41
C THR A 161 -10.41 19.90 10.77
N GLU A 162 -9.92 18.66 10.91
CA GLU A 162 -8.64 18.22 10.39
C GLU A 162 -8.72 16.75 9.97
N LEU A 163 -8.21 16.42 8.77
CA LEU A 163 -8.18 15.06 8.23
C LEU A 163 -6.79 14.72 7.70
N GLY A 164 -6.10 13.81 8.39
CA GLY A 164 -4.82 13.27 7.94
C GLY A 164 -4.94 11.92 7.26
N LEU A 165 -3.91 11.57 6.50
CA LEU A 165 -3.69 10.21 6.00
C LEU A 165 -2.42 9.65 6.59
N HIS A 166 -2.44 8.37 6.96
CA HIS A 166 -1.25 7.61 7.32
C HIS A 166 -1.24 6.31 6.54
N GLY A 167 -0.08 5.89 6.06
CA GLY A 167 0.02 4.60 5.37
C GLY A 167 1.35 3.92 5.61
N GLU A 168 1.31 2.59 5.66
CA GLU A 168 2.49 1.74 5.78
C GLU A 168 2.68 0.91 4.52
N SER A 169 3.90 0.88 3.95
CA SER A 169 4.25 0.01 2.83
C SER A 169 3.28 0.17 1.65
N LEU A 170 2.45 -0.82 1.32
CA LEU A 170 1.37 -0.69 0.35
C LEU A 170 0.40 0.44 0.73
N GLY A 171 0.08 0.59 2.01
CA GLY A 171 -0.74 1.68 2.52
C GLY A 171 -0.11 3.06 2.27
N ALA A 172 1.22 3.20 2.47
CA ALA A 172 1.95 4.42 2.15
C ALA A 172 1.91 4.74 0.65
N ALA A 173 2.13 3.72 -0.19
CA ALA A 173 1.99 3.87 -1.63
C ALA A 173 0.55 4.25 -2.03
N THR A 174 -0.45 3.74 -1.32
CA THR A 174 -1.87 4.05 -1.53
C THR A 174 -2.17 5.50 -1.15
N THR A 175 -1.68 5.99 0.00
CA THR A 175 -1.88 7.40 0.41
C THR A 175 -1.23 8.36 -0.58
N VAL A 176 0.00 8.08 -1.01
CA VAL A 176 0.68 8.87 -2.04
C VAL A 176 -0.07 8.83 -3.38
N ALA A 177 -0.51 7.64 -3.82
CA ALA A 177 -1.24 7.51 -5.08
C ALA A 177 -2.59 8.24 -5.08
N ALA A 178 -3.24 8.39 -3.90
CA ALA A 178 -4.49 9.14 -3.77
C ALA A 178 -4.31 10.64 -4.01
N LEU A 179 -3.10 11.21 -3.83
CA LEU A 179 -2.82 12.63 -4.01
C LEU A 179 -3.11 13.14 -5.43
N LYS A 180 -3.03 12.26 -6.45
CA LYS A 180 -3.42 12.63 -7.83
C LYS A 180 -4.85 13.12 -7.97
N TYR A 181 -5.74 12.76 -7.03
CA TYR A 181 -7.13 13.21 -6.99
C TYR A 181 -7.31 14.55 -6.28
N LYS A 182 -6.22 15.13 -5.74
CA LYS A 182 -6.22 16.37 -4.95
C LYS A 182 -7.26 16.32 -3.83
N PRO A 183 -7.21 15.28 -2.98
CA PRO A 183 -8.19 15.07 -1.92
C PRO A 183 -8.15 16.22 -0.92
N GLN A 184 -9.26 16.45 -0.23
CA GLN A 184 -9.32 17.44 0.84
C GLN A 184 -8.79 16.83 2.14
N VAL A 185 -7.47 16.75 2.28
CA VAL A 185 -6.76 16.32 3.47
C VAL A 185 -5.67 17.33 3.83
N ASP A 186 -5.33 17.39 5.10
CA ASP A 186 -4.47 18.43 5.65
C ASP A 186 -3.00 17.97 5.66
N PHE A 187 -2.75 16.66 5.76
CA PHE A 187 -1.40 16.08 5.74
C PHE A 187 -1.39 14.61 5.33
N VAL A 188 -0.21 14.13 4.97
CA VAL A 188 0.06 12.69 4.73
C VAL A 188 1.32 12.26 5.47
N VAL A 189 1.27 11.09 6.14
CA VAL A 189 2.43 10.37 6.68
C VAL A 189 2.58 9.06 5.91
N ALA A 190 3.70 8.87 5.23
CA ALA A 190 3.99 7.70 4.40
C ALA A 190 5.20 6.92 4.96
N ASP A 191 4.94 5.79 5.65
CA ASP A 191 5.98 4.95 6.26
C ASP A 191 6.37 3.79 5.32
N CYS A 192 7.64 3.65 5.03
CA CYS A 192 8.28 2.60 4.22
C CYS A 192 7.60 2.31 2.88
N GLY A 193 7.03 3.35 2.24
CA GLY A 193 6.38 3.24 0.94
C GLY A 193 7.35 3.01 -0.21
N PHE A 194 6.82 2.53 -1.34
CA PHE A 194 7.58 2.42 -2.59
C PHE A 194 7.18 3.50 -3.58
N SER A 195 8.16 3.97 -4.33
CA SER A 195 7.97 4.96 -5.40
C SER A 195 7.44 4.32 -6.70
N ASP A 196 7.82 3.06 -6.96
CA ASP A 196 7.60 2.31 -8.19
C ASP A 196 7.70 0.81 -7.89
N ILE A 197 6.59 0.07 -8.05
CA ILE A 197 6.57 -1.36 -7.73
C ILE A 197 7.42 -2.19 -8.69
N GLU A 198 7.58 -1.77 -9.96
CA GLU A 198 8.44 -2.49 -10.91
C GLU A 198 9.89 -2.52 -10.42
N ASN A 199 10.40 -1.40 -9.88
CA ASN A 199 11.74 -1.33 -9.35
C ASN A 199 11.92 -2.22 -8.13
N VAL A 200 10.96 -2.25 -7.21
CA VAL A 200 10.98 -3.17 -6.04
C VAL A 200 11.04 -4.63 -6.49
N LEU A 201 10.21 -5.01 -7.45
CA LEU A 201 10.23 -6.36 -8.00
C LEU A 201 11.57 -6.71 -8.68
N ARG A 202 12.13 -5.77 -9.46
CA ARG A 202 13.43 -5.99 -10.12
C ARG A 202 14.56 -6.15 -9.11
N GLU A 203 14.54 -5.39 -8.01
CA GLU A 203 15.50 -5.53 -6.92
C GLU A 203 15.34 -6.86 -6.18
N GLY A 204 14.12 -7.23 -5.80
CA GLY A 204 13.82 -8.52 -5.18
C GLY A 204 14.28 -9.70 -6.06
N TYR A 205 14.02 -9.65 -7.37
CA TYR A 205 14.47 -10.67 -8.32
C TYR A 205 15.98 -10.72 -8.44
N ARG A 206 16.67 -9.57 -8.44
CA ARG A 206 18.14 -9.49 -8.45
C ARG A 206 18.73 -10.16 -7.21
N ASN A 207 18.18 -9.84 -6.03
CA ASN A 207 18.63 -10.40 -4.75
C ASN A 207 18.39 -11.92 -4.68
N ALA A 208 17.29 -12.39 -5.26
CA ALA A 208 16.96 -13.82 -5.37
C ALA A 208 17.69 -14.54 -6.53
N HIS A 209 18.56 -13.86 -7.29
CA HIS A 209 19.23 -14.38 -8.49
C HIS A 209 18.26 -14.88 -9.57
N VAL A 210 17.07 -14.29 -9.64
CA VAL A 210 16.03 -14.58 -10.64
C VAL A 210 16.22 -13.64 -11.84
N PRO A 211 16.11 -14.14 -13.09
CA PRO A 211 16.26 -13.31 -14.27
C PRO A 211 15.25 -12.17 -14.36
N GLY A 212 15.73 -10.93 -14.51
CA GLY A 212 14.89 -9.72 -14.50
C GLY A 212 13.85 -9.65 -15.62
N PHE A 213 14.06 -10.36 -16.77
CA PHE A 213 13.07 -10.41 -17.86
C PHE A 213 11.73 -11.06 -17.43
N LEU A 214 11.70 -11.81 -16.32
CA LEU A 214 10.46 -12.36 -15.78
C LEU A 214 9.53 -11.28 -15.26
N VAL A 215 10.06 -10.11 -14.84
CA VAL A 215 9.23 -8.94 -14.50
C VAL A 215 8.54 -8.41 -15.76
N ASP A 216 9.24 -8.37 -16.90
CA ASP A 216 8.66 -7.93 -18.18
C ASP A 216 7.55 -8.89 -18.65
N LEU A 217 7.75 -10.20 -18.45
CA LEU A 217 6.71 -11.20 -18.74
C LEU A 217 5.52 -11.10 -17.76
N ALA A 218 5.77 -10.81 -16.50
CA ALA A 218 4.72 -10.57 -15.51
C ALA A 218 3.92 -9.31 -15.85
N ASP A 219 4.58 -8.22 -16.27
CA ASP A 219 3.92 -6.99 -16.75
C ASP A 219 3.03 -7.28 -17.97
N LEU A 220 3.54 -8.01 -18.95
CA LEU A 220 2.74 -8.42 -20.11
C LEU A 220 1.51 -9.24 -19.71
N GLY A 221 1.71 -10.23 -18.82
CA GLY A 221 0.63 -11.06 -18.30
C GLY A 221 -0.39 -10.27 -17.49
N SER A 222 0.06 -9.29 -16.70
CA SER A 222 -0.77 -8.41 -15.91
C SER A 222 -1.69 -7.57 -16.80
N ARG A 223 -1.16 -6.97 -17.86
CA ARG A 223 -1.96 -6.22 -18.85
C ARG A 223 -3.04 -7.06 -19.50
N ILE A 224 -2.71 -8.32 -19.84
CA ILE A 224 -3.67 -9.21 -20.51
C ILE A 224 -4.74 -9.71 -19.55
N ARG A 225 -4.35 -10.10 -18.33
CA ARG A 225 -5.24 -10.76 -17.38
C ARG A 225 -6.01 -9.80 -16.49
N TYR A 226 -5.35 -8.75 -16.01
CA TYR A 226 -5.88 -7.81 -15.02
C TYR A 226 -6.17 -6.42 -15.62
N HIS A 227 -5.74 -6.17 -16.85
CA HIS A 227 -5.86 -4.86 -17.54
C HIS A 227 -5.07 -3.72 -16.89
N TYR A 228 -4.10 -4.05 -16.05
CA TYR A 228 -3.17 -3.12 -15.41
C TYR A 228 -1.74 -3.49 -15.75
N ALA A 229 -0.92 -2.51 -16.05
CA ALA A 229 0.50 -2.70 -16.25
C ALA A 229 1.25 -2.49 -14.92
N ILE A 230 2.13 -3.43 -14.55
CA ILE A 230 2.96 -3.30 -13.34
C ILE A 230 3.79 -2.02 -13.39
N LYS A 231 4.32 -1.68 -14.55
CA LYS A 231 5.13 -0.47 -14.76
C LYS A 231 4.37 0.85 -14.62
N ASP A 232 3.03 0.82 -14.63
CA ASP A 232 2.19 2.01 -14.46
C ASP A 232 1.76 2.18 -12.99
N MET A 233 2.13 1.23 -12.10
CA MET A 233 1.89 1.27 -10.65
C MET A 233 3.01 2.06 -9.97
N ARG A 234 2.93 3.38 -10.06
CA ARG A 234 3.97 4.34 -9.70
C ARG A 234 3.40 5.46 -8.83
N PRO A 235 3.30 5.25 -7.51
CA PRO A 235 2.82 6.29 -6.58
C PRO A 235 3.54 7.62 -6.73
N ILE A 236 4.85 7.59 -7.00
CA ILE A 236 5.68 8.79 -7.16
C ILE A 236 5.14 9.79 -8.22
N ASP A 237 4.44 9.30 -9.24
CA ASP A 237 3.90 10.17 -10.30
C ASP A 237 2.70 11.02 -9.80
N SER A 238 2.16 10.71 -8.61
CA SER A 238 1.09 11.49 -7.97
C SER A 238 1.59 12.67 -7.15
N LEU A 239 2.91 12.84 -7.05
CA LEU A 239 3.56 13.92 -6.30
C LEU A 239 3.85 15.15 -7.16
N ASP A 240 3.72 15.03 -8.48
CA ASP A 240 3.74 16.17 -9.39
C ASP A 240 2.48 17.03 -9.10
N ASP A 241 2.62 18.32 -8.98
CA ASP A 241 1.53 19.24 -8.61
C ASP A 241 0.88 18.95 -7.23
N ASN A 242 1.54 18.21 -6.33
CA ASN A 242 1.04 18.00 -4.97
C ASN A 242 1.39 19.18 -4.07
N GLU A 243 0.38 19.79 -3.46
CA GLU A 243 0.53 20.90 -2.50
C GLU A 243 0.31 20.45 -1.05
N ILE A 244 -0.21 19.22 -0.83
CA ILE A 244 -0.48 18.68 0.50
C ILE A 244 0.86 18.31 1.16
N PRO A 245 1.12 18.74 2.41
CA PRO A 245 2.33 18.38 3.15
C PRO A 245 2.47 16.87 3.34
N VAL A 246 3.68 16.33 3.11
CA VAL A 246 3.96 14.90 3.24
C VAL A 246 5.19 14.64 4.10
N LEU A 247 5.03 13.85 5.15
CA LEU A 247 6.12 13.27 5.92
C LEU A 247 6.42 11.86 5.41
N PHE A 248 7.63 11.63 4.93
CA PHE A 248 8.13 10.31 4.57
C PHE A 248 9.01 9.76 5.69
N LEU A 249 8.62 8.61 6.25
CA LEU A 249 9.39 7.87 7.24
C LEU A 249 9.86 6.54 6.65
N HIS A 250 11.03 6.05 7.05
CA HIS A 250 11.55 4.77 6.55
C HIS A 250 12.52 4.13 7.54
N GLY A 251 12.47 2.81 7.67
CA GLY A 251 13.48 2.07 8.41
C GLY A 251 14.83 2.12 7.69
N GLU A 252 15.92 2.51 8.39
CA GLU A 252 17.26 2.66 7.78
C GLU A 252 17.79 1.33 7.22
N GLU A 253 17.42 0.19 7.86
CA GLU A 253 17.85 -1.16 7.49
C GLU A 253 16.83 -1.91 6.63
N ASP A 254 15.84 -1.23 6.04
CA ASP A 254 14.87 -1.84 5.16
C ASP A 254 15.54 -2.36 3.88
N THR A 255 15.55 -3.70 3.75
CA THR A 255 16.12 -4.41 2.59
C THR A 255 15.05 -4.92 1.61
N LEU A 256 13.76 -4.79 1.95
CA LEU A 256 12.64 -5.15 1.09
C LEU A 256 12.26 -4.00 0.17
N ILE A 257 12.00 -2.83 0.76
CA ILE A 257 11.79 -1.58 0.04
C ILE A 257 12.86 -0.60 0.52
N LEU A 258 13.84 -0.34 -0.32
CA LEU A 258 14.98 0.47 0.09
C LEU A 258 14.56 1.91 0.47
N PRO A 259 15.17 2.53 1.51
CA PRO A 259 14.88 3.90 1.96
C PRO A 259 14.94 4.96 0.84
N LYS A 260 15.70 4.67 -0.21
CA LYS A 260 15.77 5.48 -1.43
C LYS A 260 14.40 5.76 -2.06
N ASN A 261 13.41 4.86 -1.89
CA ASN A 261 12.06 5.07 -2.42
C ASN A 261 11.40 6.30 -1.75
N SER A 262 11.46 6.39 -0.42
CA SER A 262 10.93 7.54 0.33
C SER A 262 11.73 8.82 0.05
N GLU A 263 13.07 8.73 -0.04
CA GLU A 263 13.93 9.85 -0.42
C GLU A 263 13.57 10.40 -1.81
N ASP A 264 13.36 9.52 -2.80
CA ASP A 264 12.99 9.92 -4.17
C ASP A 264 11.58 10.54 -4.21
N MET A 265 10.63 10.02 -3.44
CA MET A 265 9.29 10.57 -3.33
C MET A 265 9.30 11.96 -2.67
N ALA A 266 10.05 12.14 -1.58
CA ALA A 266 10.21 13.44 -0.94
C ALA A 266 10.84 14.48 -1.89
N ALA A 267 11.89 14.09 -2.61
CA ALA A 267 12.54 14.95 -3.59
C ALA A 267 11.65 15.30 -4.80
N ARG A 268 10.62 14.49 -5.10
CA ARG A 268 9.68 14.70 -6.21
C ARG A 268 8.50 15.59 -5.82
N THR A 269 8.16 15.63 -4.54
CA THR A 269 7.02 16.42 -4.04
C THR A 269 7.27 17.91 -4.30
N GLU A 270 6.33 18.60 -4.96
CA GLU A 270 6.45 20.04 -5.23
C GLU A 270 6.08 20.89 -4.00
N GLY A 271 5.17 20.38 -3.15
CA GLY A 271 4.78 21.01 -1.88
C GLY A 271 5.79 20.73 -0.77
N GLU A 272 5.37 20.97 0.47
CA GLU A 272 6.16 20.69 1.66
C GLU A 272 6.37 19.18 1.82
N ALA A 273 7.62 18.75 1.97
CA ALA A 273 7.97 17.36 2.19
C ALA A 273 9.13 17.21 3.16
N GLU A 274 8.95 16.37 4.17
CA GLU A 274 10.02 15.95 5.06
C GLU A 274 10.37 14.48 4.83
N TYR A 275 11.64 14.13 5.00
CA TYR A 275 12.11 12.74 4.94
C TYR A 275 13.04 12.43 6.11
N HIS A 276 12.70 11.39 6.88
CA HIS A 276 13.51 10.91 7.98
C HIS A 276 13.64 9.39 7.98
N THR A 277 14.76 8.88 8.47
CA THR A 277 14.97 7.45 8.69
C THR A 277 14.95 7.12 10.18
N ILE A 278 14.54 5.88 10.50
CA ILE A 278 14.60 5.33 11.85
C ILE A 278 15.77 4.33 11.90
N PRO A 279 16.83 4.64 12.67
CA PRO A 279 18.00 3.77 12.77
C PRO A 279 17.66 2.40 13.34
N GLY A 280 18.21 1.34 12.72
CA GLY A 280 18.03 -0.04 13.14
C GLY A 280 16.69 -0.66 12.78
N ALA A 281 15.76 0.09 12.19
CA ALA A 281 14.46 -0.43 11.76
C ALA A 281 14.55 -1.06 10.36
N GLY A 282 13.96 -2.25 10.20
CA GLY A 282 13.71 -2.89 8.92
C GLY A 282 12.38 -2.44 8.31
N HIS A 283 11.84 -3.28 7.38
CA HIS A 283 10.58 -2.99 6.70
C HIS A 283 9.38 -3.02 7.67
N ALA A 284 8.62 -1.92 7.72
CA ALA A 284 7.42 -1.77 8.55
C ALA A 284 7.68 -1.88 10.08
N GLU A 285 8.93 -1.64 10.51
CA GLU A 285 9.34 -1.76 11.90
C GLU A 285 9.60 -0.40 12.58
N SER A 286 9.55 0.71 11.83
CA SER A 286 9.95 2.05 12.29
C SER A 286 9.34 2.42 13.65
N VAL A 287 8.02 2.36 13.78
CA VAL A 287 7.29 2.71 15.02
C VAL A 287 7.52 1.72 16.16
N LEU A 288 7.92 0.47 15.86
CA LEU A 288 8.17 -0.57 16.86
C LEU A 288 9.60 -0.51 17.42
N ILE A 289 10.58 -0.13 16.59
CA ILE A 289 11.99 -0.08 16.97
C ILE A 289 12.31 1.18 17.80
N ASP A 290 11.83 2.34 17.36
CA ASP A 290 12.01 3.59 18.10
C ASP A 290 10.72 4.42 18.09
N PRO A 291 9.74 4.05 18.93
CA PRO A 291 8.45 4.73 18.99
C PRO A 291 8.58 6.21 19.41
N GLU A 292 9.55 6.55 20.27
CA GLU A 292 9.77 7.93 20.74
C GLU A 292 10.30 8.82 19.59
N LEU A 293 11.22 8.32 18.79
CA LEU A 293 11.76 9.05 17.64
C LEU A 293 10.70 9.17 16.53
N TYR A 294 9.94 8.10 16.29
CA TYR A 294 8.84 8.10 15.32
C TYR A 294 7.78 9.15 15.68
N GLU A 295 7.31 9.11 16.91
CA GLU A 295 6.33 10.06 17.46
C GLU A 295 6.86 11.51 17.40
N LYS A 296 8.13 11.72 17.72
CA LYS A 296 8.77 13.03 17.63
C LYS A 296 8.70 13.60 16.23
N TYR A 297 9.06 12.82 15.19
CA TYR A 297 9.02 13.29 13.82
C TYR A 297 7.58 13.63 13.38
N VAL A 298 6.60 12.79 13.70
CA VAL A 298 5.19 13.06 13.38
C VAL A 298 4.72 14.33 14.09
N LYS A 299 5.04 14.50 15.39
CA LYS A 299 4.65 15.71 16.15
C LYS A 299 5.31 16.99 15.63
N GLU A 300 6.59 16.93 15.30
CA GLU A 300 7.33 18.09 14.76
C GLU A 300 6.75 18.51 13.41
N PHE A 301 6.48 17.55 12.52
CA PHE A 301 5.85 17.78 11.23
C PHE A 301 4.46 18.42 11.38
N LEU A 302 3.56 17.86 12.20
CA LEU A 302 2.22 18.41 12.39
C LEU A 302 2.24 19.83 13.00
N ASN A 303 3.13 20.10 13.96
CA ASN A 303 3.31 21.44 14.52
C ASN A 303 3.85 22.45 13.48
N GLY A 304 4.66 22.00 12.51
CA GLY A 304 5.15 22.81 11.39
C GLY A 304 3.99 23.33 10.54
N ILE A 305 3.10 22.45 10.13
CA ILE A 305 1.93 22.77 9.30
C ILE A 305 1.01 23.80 10.00
N GLU A 306 0.70 23.60 11.31
CA GLU A 306 -0.19 24.51 12.06
C GLU A 306 0.38 25.94 12.15
N THR A 307 1.69 26.13 12.13
CA THR A 307 2.33 27.46 12.24
C THR A 307 2.33 28.24 10.93
N ASP A 308 2.27 27.57 9.78
CA ASP A 308 2.28 28.21 8.46
C ASP A 308 0.88 28.70 8.02
N GLU A 309 -0.19 28.21 8.66
CA GLU A 309 -1.57 28.67 8.43
C GLU A 309 -1.99 29.87 9.33
N ALA A 310 -1.19 30.24 10.34
CA ALA A 310 -1.50 31.28 11.32
C ALA A 310 -0.84 32.64 10.95
#